data_e7006da7be2ad176890fbaf847d5ecd3
#
_entry.id   e7006da7be2ad176890fbaf847d5ecd3
#
_cell.length_a   1.000
_cell.length_b   1.000
_cell.length_c   1.000
_cell.angle_alpha   90.00
_cell.angle_beta   90.00
_cell.angle_gamma   90.00
#
_symmetry.space_group_name_H-M   'P 1'
#
loop_
_entity.id
_entity.type
_entity.pdbx_description
1 polymer ?
#
loop_
_entity_poly.entity_id
_entity_poly.type
_entity_poly.pdbx_seq_one_letter_code
_entity_poly.pdbx_strand_id
1 'polypeptide(L)'
;MKKKTAIVSGYFDPLHVGHIEYFKMAKELADELIVIVNNHKQCFLKKADEFMSEHDRLEIVYHLDMVDEAILSCDKDKSVCETIRMIKRMKPMDELIFCNGGDRQIDQNNIFEFKVCQELEIPMVDGLGD
;
A
#
# COMPACT_ATOMS: atom_id res chain seq x y z
N MET A 1 -3.83 -19.60 14.90
CA MET A 1 -3.23 -18.29 15.23
C MET A 1 -3.49 -17.30 14.12
N LYS A 2 -3.76 -16.07 14.48
CA LYS A 2 -3.94 -15.01 13.50
C LYS A 2 -2.58 -14.59 12.93
N LYS A 3 -2.50 -14.51 11.62
CA LYS A 3 -1.36 -13.93 10.95
C LYS A 3 -1.50 -12.42 10.97
N LYS A 4 -0.41 -11.70 11.20
CA LYS A 4 -0.39 -10.26 11.13
C LYS A 4 0.12 -9.84 9.76
N THR A 5 -0.62 -9.03 9.05
CA THR A 5 -0.32 -8.61 7.69
C THR A 5 -0.26 -7.10 7.59
N ALA A 6 0.86 -6.57 7.13
CA ALA A 6 1.04 -5.14 6.88
C ALA A 6 0.67 -4.83 5.44
N ILE A 7 -0.02 -3.73 5.24
CA ILE A 7 -0.41 -3.24 3.92
C ILE A 7 0.24 -1.88 3.70
N VAL A 8 0.93 -1.73 2.60
CA VAL A 8 1.49 -0.45 2.16
C VAL A 8 1.00 -0.16 0.76
N SER A 9 1.03 1.10 0.34
CA SER A 9 0.59 1.47 -0.99
C SER A 9 1.44 2.60 -1.55
N GLY A 10 1.45 2.72 -2.87
CA GLY A 10 2.14 3.80 -3.54
C GLY A 10 2.14 3.63 -5.04
N TYR A 11 2.69 4.63 -5.70
CA TYR A 11 2.80 4.63 -7.16
C TYR A 11 4.07 3.93 -7.64
N PHE A 12 5.18 4.14 -6.91
CA PHE A 12 6.48 3.51 -7.22
C PHE A 12 6.89 3.75 -8.69
N ASP A 13 6.80 4.98 -9.11
CA ASP A 13 6.98 5.37 -10.51
C ASP A 13 8.04 6.46 -10.64
N PRO A 14 9.33 6.14 -10.47
CA PRO A 14 9.88 4.80 -10.22
C PRO A 14 10.03 4.46 -8.75
N LEU A 15 10.29 3.19 -8.49
CA LEU A 15 10.70 2.72 -7.16
C LEU A 15 12.09 3.26 -6.84
N HIS A 16 12.33 3.63 -5.57
CA HIS A 16 13.66 4.09 -5.12
C HIS A 16 13.96 3.56 -3.71
N VAL A 17 15.16 3.88 -3.23
CA VAL A 17 15.66 3.37 -1.95
C VAL A 17 14.73 3.71 -0.78
N GLY A 18 14.14 4.90 -0.80
CA GLY A 18 13.19 5.30 0.24
C GLY A 18 11.99 4.35 0.35
N HIS A 19 11.52 3.84 -0.78
CA HIS A 19 10.42 2.88 -0.79
C HIS A 19 10.88 1.55 -0.18
N ILE A 20 12.11 1.12 -0.45
CA ILE A 20 12.65 -0.12 0.12
C ILE A 20 12.74 -0.01 1.64
N GLU A 21 13.21 1.13 2.17
CA GLU A 21 13.25 1.39 3.60
C GLU A 21 11.86 1.29 4.23
N TYR A 22 10.89 1.92 3.60
CA TYR A 22 9.50 1.91 4.01
C TYR A 22 8.97 0.46 4.09
N PHE A 23 9.22 -0.33 3.05
CA PHE A 23 8.77 -1.71 2.99
C PHE A 23 9.43 -2.56 4.09
N LYS A 24 10.72 -2.37 4.31
CA LYS A 24 11.45 -3.11 5.37
C LYS A 24 10.86 -2.82 6.74
N MET A 25 10.59 -1.56 7.03
CA MET A 25 10.02 -1.17 8.32
C MET A 25 8.61 -1.73 8.50
N ALA A 26 7.80 -1.72 7.45
CA ALA A 26 6.46 -2.29 7.50
C ALA A 26 6.53 -3.80 7.73
N LYS A 27 7.42 -4.50 7.05
CA LYS A 27 7.60 -5.95 7.21
C LYS A 27 8.00 -6.31 8.63
N GLU A 28 8.80 -5.49 9.29
CA GLU A 28 9.21 -5.74 10.68
C GLU A 28 8.04 -5.72 11.65
N LEU A 29 6.94 -5.08 11.28
CA LEU A 29 5.76 -4.97 12.14
C LEU A 29 4.79 -6.13 11.98
N ALA A 30 5.05 -7.04 11.05
CA ALA A 30 4.07 -8.05 10.68
C ALA A 30 4.74 -9.33 10.18
N ASP A 31 3.93 -10.37 9.98
CA ASP A 31 4.41 -11.64 9.44
C ASP A 31 4.49 -11.61 7.92
N GLU A 32 3.58 -10.86 7.30
CA GLU A 32 3.53 -10.71 5.84
C GLU A 32 3.39 -9.25 5.45
N LEU A 33 3.88 -8.92 4.25
CA LEU A 33 3.75 -7.60 3.66
C LEU A 33 3.03 -7.68 2.33
N ILE A 34 1.95 -6.93 2.21
CA ILE A 34 1.22 -6.75 0.95
C ILE A 34 1.46 -5.33 0.46
N VAL A 35 1.89 -5.18 -0.77
CA VAL A 35 2.11 -3.87 -1.38
C VAL A 35 1.03 -3.64 -2.44
N ILE A 36 0.29 -2.55 -2.29
CA ILE A 36 -0.68 -2.12 -3.29
C ILE A 36 0.01 -1.13 -4.22
N VAL A 37 0.06 -1.46 -5.51
CA VAL A 37 0.64 -0.60 -6.54
C VAL A 37 -0.50 0.16 -7.21
N ASN A 38 -0.44 1.49 -7.20
CA ASN A 38 -1.47 2.31 -7.84
C ASN A 38 -1.46 2.06 -9.34
N ASN A 39 -2.66 1.98 -9.92
CA ASN A 39 -2.81 1.58 -11.32
C ASN A 39 -2.55 2.74 -12.28
N HIS A 40 -2.55 2.42 -13.57
CA HIS A 40 -2.30 3.35 -14.66
C HIS A 40 -3.21 4.58 -14.59
N LYS A 41 -4.50 4.37 -14.43
CA LYS A 41 -5.46 5.48 -14.37
C LYS A 41 -5.20 6.41 -13.20
N GLN A 42 -4.80 5.84 -12.07
CA GLN A 42 -4.48 6.63 -10.87
C GLN A 42 -3.23 7.48 -11.10
N CYS A 43 -2.25 6.98 -11.85
CA CYS A 43 -1.07 7.78 -12.19
C CYS A 43 -1.47 9.04 -12.95
N PHE A 44 -2.38 8.92 -13.90
CA PHE A 44 -2.85 10.08 -14.66
C PHE A 44 -3.64 11.07 -13.79
N LEU A 45 -4.35 10.57 -12.80
CA LEU A 45 -5.06 11.45 -11.86
C LEU A 45 -4.10 12.25 -10.98
N LYS A 46 -2.95 11.66 -10.66
CA LYS A 46 -1.98 12.30 -9.76
C LYS A 46 -1.03 13.24 -10.49
N LYS A 47 -0.46 12.81 -11.62
CA LYS A 47 0.62 13.55 -12.28
C LYS A 47 0.48 13.62 -13.79
N ALA A 48 -0.70 13.28 -14.30
CA ALA A 48 -1.05 13.32 -15.72
C ALA A 48 -0.15 12.48 -16.64
N ASP A 49 0.70 11.61 -16.08
CA ASP A 49 1.60 10.76 -16.86
C ASP A 49 2.08 9.57 -16.04
N GLU A 50 2.62 8.60 -16.72
CA GLU A 50 3.16 7.38 -16.11
C GLU A 50 4.54 7.13 -16.69
N PHE A 51 5.57 7.11 -15.82
CA PHE A 51 6.95 6.87 -16.24
C PHE A 51 7.16 5.41 -16.62
N MET A 52 6.66 4.49 -15.77
CA MET A 52 6.74 3.06 -16.01
C MET A 52 5.33 2.49 -16.02
N SER A 53 5.09 1.49 -16.87
CA SER A 53 3.77 0.87 -16.95
C SER A 53 3.38 0.23 -15.60
N GLU A 54 2.07 0.10 -15.38
CA GLU A 54 1.59 -0.51 -14.14
C GLU A 54 2.09 -1.95 -13.99
N HIS A 55 2.20 -2.69 -15.09
CA HIS A 55 2.67 -4.07 -15.05
C HIS A 55 4.15 -4.15 -14.68
N ASP A 56 4.96 -3.24 -15.22
CA ASP A 56 6.39 -3.19 -14.88
C ASP A 56 6.59 -2.83 -13.42
N ARG A 57 5.82 -1.85 -12.92
CA ARG A 57 5.91 -1.44 -11.52
C ARG A 57 5.52 -2.57 -10.59
N LEU A 58 4.45 -3.29 -10.93
CA LEU A 58 3.99 -4.43 -10.16
C LEU A 58 5.04 -5.53 -10.13
N GLU A 59 5.63 -5.82 -11.27
CA GLU A 59 6.66 -6.86 -11.42
C GLU A 59 7.89 -6.57 -10.56
N ILE A 60 8.37 -5.33 -10.59
CA ILE A 60 9.54 -4.92 -9.80
C ILE A 60 9.24 -5.05 -8.31
N VAL A 61 8.10 -4.54 -7.87
CA VAL A 61 7.71 -4.60 -6.46
C VAL A 61 7.58 -6.04 -5.98
N TYR A 62 6.95 -6.87 -6.78
CA TYR A 62 6.72 -8.28 -6.42
C TYR A 62 8.03 -9.04 -6.17
N HIS A 63 9.11 -8.68 -6.83
CA HIS A 63 10.38 -9.39 -6.73
C HIS A 63 11.30 -8.88 -5.62
N LEU A 64 10.85 -7.93 -4.81
CA LEU A 64 11.62 -7.49 -3.64
C LEU A 64 11.51 -8.52 -2.53
N ASP A 65 12.64 -8.79 -1.86
CA ASP A 65 12.73 -9.84 -0.81
C ASP A 65 11.67 -9.72 0.26
N MET A 66 11.39 -8.51 0.72
CA MET A 66 10.48 -8.29 1.85
C MET A 66 9.01 -8.35 1.45
N VAL A 67 8.70 -8.37 0.16
CA VAL A 67 7.32 -8.34 -0.32
C VAL A 67 6.78 -9.75 -0.48
N ASP A 68 5.69 -10.05 0.21
CA ASP A 68 5.03 -11.37 0.10
C ASP A 68 3.99 -11.38 -1.00
N GLU A 69 3.25 -10.28 -1.16
CA GLU A 69 2.28 -10.12 -2.24
C GLU A 69 2.33 -8.70 -2.77
N ALA A 70 2.16 -8.56 -4.07
CA ALA A 70 1.99 -7.27 -4.72
C ALA A 70 0.68 -7.30 -5.49
N ILE A 71 -0.15 -6.28 -5.29
CA ILE A 71 -1.49 -6.22 -5.86
C ILE A 71 -1.65 -4.90 -6.60
N LEU A 72 -2.14 -4.97 -7.83
CA LEU A 72 -2.49 -3.75 -8.55
C LEU A 72 -3.80 -3.21 -7.98
N SER A 73 -3.85 -1.92 -7.69
CA SER A 73 -5.05 -1.29 -7.16
C SER A 73 -6.23 -1.46 -8.13
N CYS A 74 -7.41 -1.70 -7.57
CA CYS A 74 -8.64 -1.76 -8.36
C CYS A 74 -9.45 -0.47 -8.26
N ASP A 75 -8.95 0.53 -7.54
CA ASP A 75 -9.65 1.80 -7.32
C ASP A 75 -9.62 2.67 -8.58
N LYS A 76 -10.63 3.54 -8.69
CA LYS A 76 -10.76 4.47 -9.81
C LYS A 76 -10.40 5.89 -9.43
N ASP A 77 -10.38 6.20 -8.14
CA ASP A 77 -9.94 7.50 -7.62
C ASP A 77 -8.50 7.41 -7.15
N LYS A 78 -8.00 8.44 -6.49
CA LYS A 78 -6.60 8.46 -6.01
C LYS A 78 -6.37 7.61 -4.76
N SER A 79 -7.44 7.11 -4.14
CA SER A 79 -7.33 6.31 -2.92
C SER A 79 -7.10 4.84 -3.25
N VAL A 80 -6.85 4.04 -2.21
CA VAL A 80 -6.79 2.59 -2.35
C VAL A 80 -7.85 1.91 -1.48
N CYS A 81 -8.92 2.63 -1.20
CA CYS A 81 -9.98 2.19 -0.29
C CYS A 81 -10.64 0.88 -0.72
N GLU A 82 -11.01 0.78 -1.99
CA GLU A 82 -11.65 -0.45 -2.48
C GLU A 82 -10.69 -1.64 -2.46
N THR A 83 -9.41 -1.37 -2.73
CA THR A 83 -8.39 -2.41 -2.66
C THR A 83 -8.21 -2.90 -1.22
N ILE A 84 -8.23 -2.00 -0.25
CA ILE A 84 -8.17 -2.36 1.18
C ILE A 84 -9.37 -3.22 1.55
N ARG A 85 -10.57 -2.85 1.12
CA ARG A 85 -11.78 -3.64 1.38
C ARG A 85 -11.67 -5.04 0.77
N MET A 86 -11.11 -5.13 -0.43
CA MET A 86 -10.89 -6.41 -1.10
C MET A 86 -9.94 -7.29 -0.29
N ILE A 87 -8.83 -6.73 0.18
CA ILE A 87 -7.85 -7.46 0.99
C ILE A 87 -8.50 -7.98 2.28
N LYS A 88 -9.31 -7.15 2.92
CA LYS A 88 -10.02 -7.55 4.14
C LYS A 88 -10.94 -8.75 3.86
N ARG A 89 -11.63 -8.74 2.73
CA ARG A 89 -12.50 -9.86 2.35
C ARG A 89 -11.71 -11.12 2.02
N MET A 90 -10.52 -10.97 1.42
CA MET A 90 -9.66 -12.10 1.06
C MET A 90 -8.98 -12.73 2.27
N LYS A 91 -8.73 -11.92 3.31
CA LYS A 91 -7.99 -12.35 4.49
C LYS A 91 -8.77 -12.01 5.77
N PRO A 92 -9.99 -12.56 5.93
CA PRO A 92 -10.86 -12.15 7.04
C PRO A 92 -10.33 -12.58 8.41
N MET A 93 -9.43 -13.57 8.46
CA MET A 93 -8.89 -14.08 9.71
C MET A 93 -7.55 -13.42 10.06
N ASP A 94 -6.97 -12.65 9.15
CA ASP A 94 -5.69 -11.99 9.41
C ASP A 94 -5.90 -10.70 10.19
N GLU A 95 -4.90 -10.36 10.99
CA GLU A 95 -4.84 -9.06 11.66
C GLU A 95 -4.12 -8.10 10.72
N LEU A 96 -4.86 -7.17 10.15
CA LEU A 96 -4.32 -6.23 9.16
C LEU A 96 -3.88 -4.93 9.81
N ILE A 97 -2.76 -4.36 9.35
CA ILE A 97 -2.36 -2.99 9.67
C ILE A 97 -2.05 -2.27 8.36
N PHE A 98 -2.39 -0.99 8.30
CA PHE A 98 -2.10 -0.16 7.13
C PHE A 98 -0.99 0.82 7.49
N CYS A 99 0.12 0.78 6.75
CA CYS A 99 1.32 1.55 7.08
C CYS A 99 1.54 2.66 6.06
N ASN A 100 1.76 3.88 6.55
CA ASN A 100 2.07 5.04 5.73
C ASN A 100 3.56 5.37 5.79
N GLY A 101 4.09 5.90 4.70
CA GLY A 101 5.47 6.36 4.63
C GLY A 101 5.72 7.59 5.50
N GLY A 102 6.99 7.93 5.70
CA GLY A 102 7.40 9.00 6.61
C GLY A 102 6.89 10.38 6.24
N ASP A 103 6.70 10.63 4.95
CA ASP A 103 6.18 11.90 4.44
C ASP A 103 4.66 11.94 4.38
N ARG A 104 3.98 10.82 4.72
CA ARG A 104 2.53 10.73 4.73
C ARG A 104 2.00 10.65 6.14
N GLN A 105 1.36 11.71 6.56
CA GLN A 105 0.62 11.70 7.82
C GLN A 105 -0.86 11.69 7.48
N ILE A 106 -1.71 11.52 8.48
CA ILE A 106 -3.16 11.58 8.29
C ILE A 106 -3.50 13.02 7.92
N ASP A 107 -3.76 13.26 6.65
CA ASP A 107 -4.08 14.58 6.12
C ASP A 107 -5.09 14.44 4.97
N GLN A 108 -5.21 15.47 4.15
CA GLN A 108 -6.18 15.46 3.06
C GLN A 108 -5.87 14.42 1.99
N ASN A 109 -4.60 13.99 1.88
CA ASN A 109 -4.18 13.06 0.83
C ASN A 109 -4.57 11.62 1.14
N ASN A 110 -4.69 11.27 2.42
CA ASN A 110 -5.02 9.91 2.83
C ASN A 110 -6.22 9.80 3.75
N ILE A 111 -7.09 10.83 3.76
CA ILE A 111 -8.25 10.83 4.65
C ILE A 111 -9.24 9.70 4.33
N PHE A 112 -9.35 9.33 3.06
CA PHE A 112 -10.27 8.27 2.66
C PHE A 112 -9.78 6.91 3.17
N GLU A 113 -8.48 6.64 3.09
CA GLU A 113 -7.87 5.43 3.62
C GLU A 113 -8.04 5.37 5.13
N PHE A 114 -7.86 6.51 5.82
CA PHE A 114 -8.05 6.59 7.27
C PHE A 114 -9.47 6.18 7.65
N LYS A 115 -10.46 6.72 6.96
CA LYS A 115 -11.87 6.42 7.22
C LYS A 115 -12.20 4.95 6.99
N VAL A 116 -11.70 4.37 5.91
CA VAL A 116 -11.92 2.96 5.59
C VAL A 116 -11.26 2.06 6.62
N CYS A 117 -10.02 2.36 7.01
CA CYS A 117 -9.32 1.59 8.02
C CYS A 117 -10.05 1.65 9.37
N GLN A 118 -10.57 2.82 9.73
CA GLN A 118 -11.35 2.99 10.95
C GLN A 118 -12.61 2.14 10.91
N GLU A 119 -13.31 2.16 9.79
CA GLU A 119 -14.54 1.40 9.56
C GLU A 119 -14.28 -0.11 9.63
N LEU A 120 -13.17 -0.58 9.08
CA LEU A 120 -12.79 -1.99 9.05
C LEU A 120 -11.99 -2.42 10.29
N GLU A 121 -11.77 -1.51 11.21
CA GLU A 121 -10.98 -1.76 12.43
C GLU A 121 -9.54 -2.19 12.11
N ILE A 122 -8.95 -1.52 11.10
CA ILE A 122 -7.56 -1.73 10.70
C ILE A 122 -6.73 -0.59 11.29
N PRO A 123 -5.78 -0.88 12.20
CA PRO A 123 -4.91 0.17 12.72
C PRO A 123 -4.04 0.77 11.62
N MET A 124 -3.79 2.08 11.72
CA MET A 124 -2.87 2.78 10.83
C MET A 124 -1.58 3.10 11.56
N VAL A 125 -0.46 2.91 10.88
CA VAL A 125 0.87 3.24 11.41
C VAL A 125 1.49 4.27 10.46
N ASP A 126 1.88 5.43 11.00
CA ASP A 126 2.47 6.51 10.20
C ASP A 126 3.97 6.59 10.40
N GLY A 127 4.65 7.29 9.49
CA GLY A 127 6.04 7.69 9.67
C GLY A 127 7.10 6.63 9.39
N LEU A 128 6.78 5.62 8.60
CA LEU A 128 7.76 4.59 8.25
C LEU A 128 8.62 5.00 7.06
N GLY A 129 9.93 4.90 7.22
CA GLY A 129 10.86 5.09 6.11
C GLY A 129 10.94 6.53 5.60
N ASP A 130 11.65 7.35 6.27
CA ASP A 130 11.88 8.74 5.82
C ASP A 130 12.69 8.82 4.53
#